data_7acb0ea3c82779b3f42c30f077fad7b8
#
_entry.id   7acb0ea3c82779b3f42c30f077fad7b8
#
_cell.length_a   1.000
_cell.length_b   1.000
_cell.length_c   1.000
_cell.angle_alpha   90.00
_cell.angle_beta   90.00
_cell.angle_gamma   90.00
#
_symmetry.space_group_name_H-M   'P 1'
#
loop_
_entity.id
_entity.type
_entity.pdbx_description
1 polymer ?
#
loop_
_entity_poly.entity_id
_entity_poly.type
_entity_poly.pdbx_seq_one_letter_code
_entity_poly.pdbx_strand_id
1 'polypeptide(L)'
;MAIPRGRRSTSSPGWLRLTVTLTVALAAACTREGPKLAPERSAAFLVTYADIALAGYGAALSDARALSTTIDGFVQAPSAERLQAARAAWISARRSYMQTEAYRFYGGPIDSVELLVNTWPVDENYLESEDGRTGIVADATHYPELTPRALSALNLKEGETSVSTGYHAIEFLLWGRDRSASGPGDRSFHDYDTAEHARRRGQYLRAAAGLLVENLASVEAAWKGEYRAAFLARPVDQALALAVKGLGSLSGGELLGERLTVAYETRSQENEHSCFSDNTHEDLRFDAIGIQNVCLGRYAGVVRGVGLSELVRGSSPALASELEQQVAAAVDAVGAIPAPFDQAILGDDRAPGRQAIERAIQALRQAADALAKVASTFNLRLQPAANRAP
;
A
#
# COMPACT_ATOMS: atom_id res chain seq x y z
N MET A 1 -74.79 -22.67 -34.98
CA MET A 1 -76.17 -22.14 -34.97
C MET A 1 -76.03 -20.67 -34.75
N ALA A 2 -76.05 -19.93 -35.84
CA ALA A 2 -76.80 -18.84 -36.33
C ALA A 2 -76.90 -17.59 -35.46
N ILE A 3 -76.34 -16.54 -36.01
CA ILE A 3 -76.45 -15.10 -35.89
C ILE A 3 -77.85 -14.60 -35.62
N PRO A 4 -78.14 -13.39 -35.03
CA PRO A 4 -78.10 -12.23 -35.92
C PRO A 4 -77.59 -10.87 -35.33
N ARG A 5 -77.27 -10.03 -36.32
CA ARG A 5 -76.88 -8.61 -36.27
C ARG A 5 -78.02 -7.71 -35.83
N GLY A 6 -77.69 -6.61 -35.15
CA GLY A 6 -78.59 -5.44 -34.99
C GLY A 6 -77.81 -4.13 -35.12
N ARG A 7 -78.06 -3.39 -36.19
CA ARG A 7 -77.63 -2.00 -36.46
C ARG A 7 -78.61 -0.99 -35.82
N ARG A 8 -78.09 0.14 -35.39
CA ARG A 8 -78.61 1.54 -35.53
C ARG A 8 -77.83 2.42 -34.53
N SER A 9 -77.50 3.60 -34.71
CA SER A 9 -77.52 4.73 -35.66
C SER A 9 -77.13 5.96 -34.84
N THR A 10 -76.18 6.70 -35.36
CA THR A 10 -75.91 8.14 -35.36
C THR A 10 -76.43 9.02 -34.20
N SER A 11 -75.51 9.70 -33.54
CA SER A 11 -75.58 11.18 -33.35
C SER A 11 -74.20 11.64 -32.77
N SER A 12 -73.55 12.54 -33.49
CA SER A 12 -72.41 13.31 -33.01
C SER A 12 -72.85 14.51 -32.19
N PRO A 13 -72.15 14.88 -31.15
CA PRO A 13 -72.02 16.28 -30.81
C PRO A 13 -70.60 16.74 -30.76
N GLY A 14 -70.39 17.97 -31.13
CA GLY A 14 -69.19 18.70 -31.41
C GLY A 14 -68.15 18.68 -30.30
N TRP A 15 -66.95 18.46 -30.74
CA TRP A 15 -65.72 18.57 -29.89
C TRP A 15 -65.24 20.00 -29.92
N LEU A 16 -65.39 20.67 -28.78
CA LEU A 16 -64.68 21.91 -28.46
C LEU A 16 -63.23 21.60 -28.33
N ARG A 17 -62.37 22.01 -29.26
CA ARG A 17 -60.97 21.89 -29.20
C ARG A 17 -60.38 22.89 -28.16
N LEU A 18 -60.12 22.45 -26.94
CA LEU A 18 -59.38 23.19 -25.96
C LEU A 18 -57.91 23.02 -26.31
N THR A 19 -57.29 24.03 -26.88
CA THR A 19 -55.81 24.11 -27.08
C THR A 19 -55.18 24.44 -25.73
N VAL A 20 -54.69 23.43 -25.05
CA VAL A 20 -53.82 23.60 -23.87
C VAL A 20 -52.44 23.92 -24.39
N THR A 21 -52.05 25.18 -24.31
CA THR A 21 -50.66 25.63 -24.54
C THR A 21 -49.81 25.20 -23.33
N LEU A 22 -49.10 24.11 -23.51
CA LEU A 22 -48.11 23.63 -22.51
C LEU A 22 -46.90 24.55 -22.59
N THR A 23 -46.83 25.55 -21.71
CA THR A 23 -45.61 26.34 -21.52
C THR A 23 -44.58 25.46 -20.77
N VAL A 24 -43.65 24.84 -21.52
CA VAL A 24 -42.50 24.19 -20.96
C VAL A 24 -41.59 25.29 -20.43
N ALA A 25 -41.68 25.56 -19.13
CA ALA A 25 -40.65 26.31 -18.43
C ALA A 25 -39.36 25.47 -18.45
N LEU A 26 -38.40 25.79 -19.32
CA LEU A 26 -37.04 25.32 -19.21
C LEU A 26 -36.50 25.86 -17.88
N ALA A 27 -36.60 25.06 -16.83
CA ALA A 27 -35.76 25.26 -15.65
C ALA A 27 -34.30 25.09 -16.10
N ALA A 28 -33.61 26.18 -16.31
CA ALA A 28 -32.16 26.18 -16.41
C ALA A 28 -31.64 25.58 -15.11
N ALA A 29 -31.34 24.28 -15.12
CA ALA A 29 -30.60 23.66 -14.08
C ALA A 29 -29.22 24.36 -14.11
N CYS A 30 -29.06 25.38 -13.25
CA CYS A 30 -27.75 25.87 -12.88
C CYS A 30 -27.04 24.68 -12.27
N THR A 31 -26.27 23.95 -13.07
CA THR A 31 -25.26 23.07 -12.57
C THR A 31 -24.31 23.99 -11.80
N ARG A 32 -24.46 24.06 -10.48
CA ARG A 32 -23.45 24.69 -9.63
C ARG A 32 -22.17 23.92 -9.91
N GLU A 33 -21.28 24.55 -10.66
CA GLU A 33 -19.90 24.05 -10.73
C GLU A 33 -19.42 23.93 -9.27
N GLY A 34 -18.95 22.72 -8.92
CA GLY A 34 -18.38 22.50 -7.59
C GLY A 34 -17.18 23.42 -7.34
N PRO A 35 -16.72 23.53 -6.11
CA PRO A 35 -15.56 24.33 -5.79
C PRO A 35 -14.36 23.90 -6.64
N LYS A 36 -13.63 24.84 -7.23
CA LYS A 36 -12.44 24.56 -8.04
C LYS A 36 -11.19 24.78 -7.19
N LEU A 37 -10.22 23.87 -7.35
CA LEU A 37 -8.89 24.04 -6.79
C LEU A 37 -8.14 25.14 -7.56
N ALA A 38 -7.42 26.00 -6.84
CA ALA A 38 -6.62 27.06 -7.45
C ALA A 38 -5.46 26.44 -8.26
N PRO A 39 -5.31 26.73 -9.56
CA PRO A 39 -4.31 26.08 -10.42
C PRO A 39 -2.88 26.21 -9.89
N GLU A 40 -2.49 27.40 -9.42
CA GLU A 40 -1.15 27.65 -8.88
C GLU A 40 -0.87 26.82 -7.61
N ARG A 41 -1.84 26.70 -6.70
CA ARG A 41 -1.72 25.86 -5.51
C ARG A 41 -1.71 24.38 -5.85
N SER A 42 -2.48 23.97 -6.85
CA SER A 42 -2.48 22.61 -7.36
C SER A 42 -1.10 22.23 -7.92
N ALA A 43 -0.50 23.11 -8.71
CA ALA A 43 0.86 22.90 -9.22
C ALA A 43 1.89 22.86 -8.07
N ALA A 44 1.78 23.74 -7.07
CA ALA A 44 2.65 23.73 -5.89
C ALA A 44 2.50 22.42 -5.09
N PHE A 45 1.28 21.91 -4.90
CA PHE A 45 1.05 20.60 -4.27
C PHE A 45 1.72 19.46 -5.05
N LEU A 46 1.60 19.43 -6.38
CA LEU A 46 2.20 18.37 -7.20
C LEU A 46 3.73 18.39 -7.12
N VAL A 47 4.34 19.57 -7.05
CA VAL A 47 5.79 19.71 -6.79
C VAL A 47 6.15 19.15 -5.42
N THR A 48 5.40 19.52 -4.38
CA THR A 48 5.59 19.00 -3.01
C THR A 48 5.43 17.48 -2.95
N TYR A 49 4.40 16.94 -3.61
CA TYR A 49 4.16 15.50 -3.71
C TYR A 49 5.37 14.77 -4.32
N ALA A 50 5.89 15.28 -5.44
CA ALA A 50 7.06 14.70 -6.09
C ALA A 50 8.34 14.85 -5.25
N ASP A 51 8.50 15.93 -4.49
CA ASP A 51 9.62 16.14 -3.58
C ASP A 51 9.59 15.17 -2.39
N ILE A 52 8.40 14.93 -1.83
CA ILE A 52 8.23 13.97 -0.74
C ILE A 52 8.46 12.54 -1.25
N ALA A 53 7.96 12.19 -2.43
CA ALA A 53 8.20 10.89 -3.05
C ALA A 53 9.70 10.66 -3.26
N LEU A 54 10.42 11.61 -3.84
CA LEU A 54 11.87 11.53 -4.03
C LEU A 54 12.62 11.40 -2.70
N ALA A 55 12.24 12.18 -1.68
CA ALA A 55 12.86 12.11 -0.36
C ALA A 55 12.60 10.74 0.30
N GLY A 56 11.38 10.22 0.19
CA GLY A 56 10.98 8.91 0.73
C GLY A 56 11.75 7.76 0.07
N TYR A 57 11.76 7.69 -1.26
CA TYR A 57 12.52 6.66 -1.98
C TYR A 57 14.03 6.80 -1.81
N GLY A 58 14.54 8.04 -1.67
CA GLY A 58 15.95 8.27 -1.32
C GLY A 58 16.32 7.71 0.05
N ALA A 59 15.47 7.88 1.05
CA ALA A 59 15.64 7.29 2.38
C ALA A 59 15.52 5.75 2.34
N ALA A 60 14.50 5.22 1.68
CA ALA A 60 14.31 3.77 1.52
C ALA A 60 15.52 3.11 0.83
N LEU A 61 16.05 3.72 -0.22
CA LEU A 61 17.25 3.24 -0.91
C LEU A 61 18.50 3.30 -0.01
N SER A 62 18.67 4.39 0.76
CA SER A 62 19.77 4.53 1.71
C SER A 62 19.76 3.42 2.76
N ASP A 63 18.58 3.16 3.34
CA ASP A 63 18.44 2.14 4.36
C ASP A 63 18.52 0.72 3.79
N ALA A 64 18.04 0.48 2.56
CA ALA A 64 18.24 -0.79 1.88
C ALA A 64 19.73 -1.07 1.58
N ARG A 65 20.52 -0.06 1.24
CA ARG A 65 21.98 -0.18 1.09
C ARG A 65 22.66 -0.50 2.41
N ALA A 66 22.23 0.15 3.49
CA ALA A 66 22.73 -0.15 4.84
C ALA A 66 22.39 -1.59 5.24
N LEU A 67 21.17 -2.05 4.98
CA LEU A 67 20.75 -3.44 5.18
C LEU A 67 21.61 -4.41 4.37
N SER A 68 21.80 -4.17 3.08
CA SER A 68 22.63 -5.02 2.21
C SER A 68 24.07 -5.11 2.72
N THR A 69 24.68 -3.99 3.12
CA THR A 69 26.02 -3.95 3.70
C THR A 69 26.11 -4.75 5.01
N THR A 70 25.10 -4.63 5.86
CA THR A 70 25.03 -5.34 7.15
C THR A 70 24.85 -6.84 6.93
N ILE A 71 24.02 -7.24 5.96
CA ILE A 71 23.86 -8.64 5.53
C ILE A 71 25.19 -9.20 4.99
N ASP A 72 25.92 -8.45 4.17
CA ASP A 72 27.23 -8.87 3.67
C ASP A 72 28.21 -9.16 4.80
N GLY A 73 28.27 -8.27 5.79
CA GLY A 73 29.09 -8.46 6.98
C GLY A 73 28.65 -9.66 7.83
N PHE A 74 27.35 -9.88 7.96
CA PHE A 74 26.79 -11.04 8.66
C PHE A 74 27.14 -12.35 7.95
N VAL A 75 26.89 -12.46 6.66
CA VAL A 75 27.14 -13.69 5.90
C VAL A 75 28.63 -13.99 5.76
N GLN A 76 29.50 -12.97 5.77
CA GLN A 76 30.95 -13.15 5.74
C GLN A 76 31.51 -13.75 7.03
N ALA A 77 30.97 -13.35 8.18
CA ALA A 77 31.38 -13.85 9.49
C ALA A 77 30.16 -13.95 10.43
N PRO A 78 29.38 -15.03 10.31
CA PRO A 78 28.15 -15.20 11.09
C PRO A 78 28.41 -15.17 12.60
N SER A 79 27.59 -14.36 13.29
CA SER A 79 27.55 -14.34 14.76
C SER A 79 26.15 -13.84 15.21
N ALA A 80 25.80 -14.07 16.46
CA ALA A 80 24.55 -13.62 17.04
C ALA A 80 24.38 -12.09 16.94
N GLU A 81 25.45 -11.34 17.24
CA GLU A 81 25.45 -9.88 17.19
C GLU A 81 25.24 -9.36 15.77
N ARG A 82 25.88 -10.00 14.78
CA ARG A 82 25.73 -9.60 13.37
C ARG A 82 24.35 -9.95 12.80
N LEU A 83 23.78 -11.08 13.22
CA LEU A 83 22.40 -11.42 12.88
C LEU A 83 21.44 -10.37 13.46
N GLN A 84 21.60 -10.00 14.72
CA GLN A 84 20.78 -8.95 15.33
C GLN A 84 20.97 -7.60 14.65
N ALA A 85 22.19 -7.26 14.24
CA ALA A 85 22.43 -6.04 13.47
C ALA A 85 21.74 -6.07 12.10
N ALA A 86 21.74 -7.22 11.40
CA ALA A 86 21.02 -7.37 10.14
C ALA A 86 19.49 -7.26 10.32
N ARG A 87 18.93 -7.87 11.37
CA ARG A 87 17.52 -7.73 11.75
C ARG A 87 17.14 -6.27 12.05
N ALA A 88 17.95 -5.57 12.83
CA ALA A 88 17.74 -4.16 13.13
C ALA A 88 17.82 -3.27 11.88
N ALA A 89 18.73 -3.56 10.96
CA ALA A 89 18.84 -2.85 9.68
C ALA A 89 17.62 -3.11 8.79
N TRP A 90 17.07 -4.32 8.79
CA TRP A 90 15.82 -4.64 8.08
C TRP A 90 14.65 -3.83 8.64
N ILE A 91 14.44 -3.81 9.95
CA ILE A 91 13.40 -3.01 10.60
C ILE A 91 13.54 -1.52 10.24
N SER A 92 14.76 -0.98 10.23
CA SER A 92 15.00 0.41 9.84
C SER A 92 14.61 0.65 8.38
N ALA A 93 15.00 -0.25 7.47
CA ALA A 93 14.68 -0.15 6.05
C ALA A 93 13.16 -0.26 5.78
N ARG A 94 12.44 -1.09 6.55
CA ARG A 94 10.97 -1.15 6.49
C ARG A 94 10.33 0.19 6.82
N ARG A 95 10.75 0.84 7.89
CA ARG A 95 10.18 2.15 8.32
C ARG A 95 10.28 3.22 7.23
N SER A 96 11.38 3.26 6.51
CA SER A 96 11.55 4.19 5.39
C SER A 96 10.71 3.80 4.18
N TYR A 97 10.69 2.51 3.84
CA TYR A 97 9.95 2.02 2.69
C TYR A 97 8.42 2.17 2.87
N MET A 98 7.86 1.79 4.03
CA MET A 98 6.42 1.83 4.27
C MET A 98 5.83 3.24 4.09
N GLN A 99 6.55 4.30 4.41
CA GLN A 99 6.11 5.66 4.12
C GLN A 99 5.98 5.95 2.62
N THR A 100 6.60 5.16 1.75
CA THR A 100 6.51 5.34 0.29
C THR A 100 5.33 4.60 -0.34
N GLU A 101 4.61 3.77 0.39
CA GLU A 101 3.43 3.05 -0.08
C GLU A 101 2.31 4.00 -0.56
N ALA A 102 2.30 5.25 -0.08
CA ALA A 102 1.41 6.32 -0.56
C ALA A 102 1.58 6.68 -2.06
N TYR A 103 2.67 6.20 -2.69
CA TYR A 103 2.99 6.46 -4.11
C TYR A 103 2.74 5.24 -5.01
N ARG A 104 1.91 4.29 -4.59
CA ARG A 104 1.48 3.08 -5.31
C ARG A 104 0.08 3.24 -5.93
N PHE A 105 -0.36 2.21 -6.65
CA PHE A 105 -1.73 1.98 -7.14
C PHE A 105 -2.19 2.87 -8.29
N TYR A 106 -1.30 3.59 -8.96
CA TYR A 106 -1.68 4.48 -10.06
C TYR A 106 -0.78 4.38 -11.31
N GLY A 107 0.06 3.34 -11.40
CA GLY A 107 1.01 3.14 -12.50
C GLY A 107 2.26 4.01 -12.37
N GLY A 108 2.68 4.29 -11.13
CA GLY A 108 3.92 4.98 -10.82
C GLY A 108 5.16 4.07 -10.95
N PRO A 109 6.38 4.60 -10.74
CA PRO A 109 7.60 3.84 -10.90
C PRO A 109 7.67 2.58 -10.03
N ILE A 110 7.18 2.64 -8.80
CA ILE A 110 7.18 1.50 -7.87
C ILE A 110 6.28 0.37 -8.38
N ASP A 111 5.14 0.67 -9.01
CA ASP A 111 4.18 -0.34 -9.45
C ASP A 111 4.79 -1.33 -10.47
N SER A 112 5.88 -0.94 -11.14
CA SER A 112 6.60 -1.81 -12.08
C SER A 112 7.53 -2.83 -11.41
N VAL A 113 7.93 -2.60 -10.16
CA VAL A 113 8.88 -3.44 -9.42
C VAL A 113 8.35 -3.88 -8.06
N GLU A 114 7.16 -3.44 -7.69
CA GLU A 114 6.59 -3.68 -6.36
C GLU A 114 6.51 -5.17 -6.01
N LEU A 115 6.12 -5.99 -6.98
CA LEU A 115 6.08 -7.44 -6.81
C LEU A 115 7.45 -8.07 -6.51
N LEU A 116 8.55 -7.38 -6.80
CA LEU A 116 9.92 -7.80 -6.44
C LEU A 116 10.40 -7.17 -5.14
N VAL A 117 9.67 -6.19 -4.60
CA VAL A 117 10.06 -5.40 -3.42
C VAL A 117 9.30 -5.78 -2.17
N ASN A 118 7.96 -5.95 -2.27
CA ASN A 118 7.10 -6.07 -1.08
C ASN A 118 5.93 -7.05 -1.22
N THR A 119 6.04 -8.07 -2.07
CA THR A 119 4.99 -9.11 -2.17
C THR A 119 4.91 -9.95 -0.90
N TRP A 120 3.69 -10.22 -0.46
CA TRP A 120 3.28 -11.12 0.61
C TRP A 120 1.87 -11.68 0.29
N PRO A 121 1.39 -12.74 0.95
CA PRO A 121 2.10 -13.59 1.91
C PRO A 121 3.15 -14.49 1.23
N VAL A 122 4.05 -15.03 2.04
CA VAL A 122 5.16 -15.91 1.59
C VAL A 122 4.83 -17.35 1.88
N ASP A 123 4.91 -18.24 0.88
CA ASP A 123 5.00 -19.68 1.13
C ASP A 123 6.43 -20.02 1.59
N GLU A 124 6.58 -20.26 2.86
CA GLU A 124 7.86 -20.58 3.48
C GLU A 124 8.49 -21.84 2.91
N ASN A 125 7.69 -22.84 2.52
CA ASN A 125 8.19 -24.08 1.93
C ASN A 125 8.79 -23.85 0.54
N TYR A 126 8.32 -22.82 -0.17
CA TYR A 126 8.93 -22.40 -1.43
C TYR A 126 10.34 -21.89 -1.23
N LEU A 127 10.61 -21.18 -0.13
CA LEU A 127 11.93 -20.71 0.21
C LEU A 127 12.80 -21.81 0.83
N GLU A 128 12.29 -22.47 1.87
CA GLU A 128 12.95 -23.53 2.59
C GLU A 128 11.92 -24.39 3.31
N SER A 129 11.78 -25.66 2.92
CA SER A 129 10.84 -26.57 3.58
C SER A 129 11.19 -26.81 5.04
N GLU A 130 10.20 -27.24 5.82
CA GLU A 130 10.35 -27.46 7.26
C GLU A 130 11.43 -28.52 7.60
N ASP A 131 11.53 -29.56 6.76
CA ASP A 131 12.56 -30.60 6.91
C ASP A 131 13.91 -30.22 6.28
N GLY A 132 14.05 -29.02 5.71
CA GLY A 132 15.28 -28.53 5.08
C GLY A 132 15.68 -29.24 3.78
N ARG A 133 14.79 -30.02 3.16
CA ARG A 133 15.13 -30.85 1.99
C ARG A 133 14.71 -30.28 0.66
N THR A 134 13.73 -29.39 0.64
CA THR A 134 13.18 -28.78 -0.57
C THR A 134 13.13 -27.27 -0.44
N GLY A 135 12.71 -26.59 -1.51
CA GLY A 135 12.70 -25.13 -1.61
C GLY A 135 13.99 -24.56 -2.20
N ILE A 136 13.98 -23.26 -2.46
CA ILE A 136 15.09 -22.56 -3.15
C ILE A 136 16.43 -22.72 -2.42
N VAL A 137 16.41 -22.74 -1.09
CA VAL A 137 17.63 -22.90 -0.28
C VAL A 137 18.23 -24.30 -0.42
N ALA A 138 17.40 -25.34 -0.34
CA ALA A 138 17.87 -26.72 -0.23
C ALA A 138 18.12 -27.37 -1.60
N ASP A 139 17.28 -27.14 -2.57
CA ASP A 139 17.27 -27.85 -3.85
C ASP A 139 18.18 -27.19 -4.91
N ALA A 140 19.45 -27.53 -4.87
CA ALA A 140 20.42 -27.05 -5.85
C ALA A 140 20.22 -27.61 -7.27
N THR A 141 19.41 -28.66 -7.43
CA THR A 141 19.13 -29.27 -8.73
C THR A 141 18.11 -28.45 -9.50
N HIS A 142 17.00 -28.06 -8.85
CA HIS A 142 15.97 -27.24 -9.47
C HIS A 142 16.32 -25.74 -9.42
N TYR A 143 17.08 -25.29 -8.42
CA TYR A 143 17.50 -23.91 -8.24
C TYR A 143 19.03 -23.78 -8.22
N PRO A 144 19.72 -24.05 -9.33
CA PRO A 144 21.19 -24.10 -9.36
C PRO A 144 21.84 -22.73 -9.10
N GLU A 145 21.18 -21.64 -9.47
CA GLU A 145 21.68 -20.28 -9.37
C GLU A 145 20.88 -19.46 -8.35
N LEU A 146 21.59 -18.76 -7.49
CA LEU A 146 21.02 -17.80 -6.51
C LEU A 146 21.58 -16.40 -6.80
N THR A 147 21.33 -15.93 -8.02
CA THR A 147 21.65 -14.55 -8.47
C THR A 147 20.42 -13.66 -8.39
N PRO A 148 20.55 -12.31 -8.33
CA PRO A 148 19.41 -11.39 -8.38
C PRO A 148 18.45 -11.68 -9.56
N ARG A 149 19.02 -11.95 -10.74
CA ARG A 149 18.25 -12.30 -11.94
C ARG A 149 17.48 -13.62 -11.80
N ALA A 150 18.13 -14.65 -11.25
CA ALA A 150 17.48 -15.94 -11.04
C ALA A 150 16.33 -15.83 -10.03
N LEU A 151 16.55 -15.14 -8.90
CA LEU A 151 15.52 -14.90 -7.90
C LEU A 151 14.34 -14.11 -8.46
N SER A 152 14.60 -13.04 -9.22
CA SER A 152 13.55 -12.29 -9.89
C SER A 152 12.70 -13.15 -10.84
N ALA A 153 13.32 -14.11 -11.55
CA ALA A 153 12.61 -15.03 -12.44
C ALA A 153 11.80 -16.11 -11.72
N LEU A 154 12.10 -16.37 -10.46
CA LEU A 154 11.40 -17.32 -9.60
C LEU A 154 10.21 -16.69 -8.87
N ASN A 155 10.22 -15.37 -8.71
CA ASN A 155 9.20 -14.67 -7.94
C ASN A 155 7.81 -14.84 -8.55
N LEU A 156 6.86 -15.35 -7.78
CA LEU A 156 5.47 -15.65 -8.17
C LEU A 156 5.33 -16.68 -9.30
N LYS A 157 6.36 -17.48 -9.55
CA LYS A 157 6.37 -18.45 -10.66
C LYS A 157 5.42 -19.64 -10.42
N GLU A 158 5.22 -20.04 -9.19
CA GLU A 158 4.41 -21.20 -8.81
C GLU A 158 3.07 -20.81 -8.15
N GLY A 159 2.77 -19.52 -8.09
CA GLY A 159 1.54 -18.97 -7.52
C GLY A 159 1.78 -17.68 -6.76
N GLU A 160 0.70 -17.08 -6.26
CA GLU A 160 0.74 -15.76 -5.62
C GLU A 160 1.57 -15.71 -4.34
N THR A 161 1.78 -16.84 -3.66
CA THR A 161 2.58 -16.95 -2.43
C THR A 161 4.01 -17.43 -2.68
N SER A 162 4.37 -17.81 -3.93
CA SER A 162 5.73 -18.25 -4.26
C SER A 162 6.71 -17.06 -4.37
N VAL A 163 6.82 -16.31 -3.27
CA VAL A 163 7.63 -15.10 -3.14
C VAL A 163 9.08 -15.48 -2.91
N SER A 164 9.99 -15.03 -3.80
CA SER A 164 11.42 -15.31 -3.72
C SER A 164 12.30 -14.06 -3.54
N THR A 165 11.70 -12.87 -3.51
CA THR A 165 12.42 -11.60 -3.49
C THR A 165 11.80 -10.60 -2.51
N GLY A 166 12.44 -9.45 -2.37
CA GLY A 166 11.90 -8.35 -1.59
C GLY A 166 12.07 -8.48 -0.08
N TYR A 167 11.40 -7.58 0.62
CA TYR A 167 11.53 -7.48 2.07
C TYR A 167 11.15 -8.76 2.80
N HIS A 168 10.05 -9.43 2.40
CA HIS A 168 9.53 -10.59 3.13
C HIS A 168 10.35 -11.86 2.90
N ALA A 169 10.96 -12.04 1.72
CA ALA A 169 11.94 -13.12 1.55
C ALA A 169 13.20 -12.88 2.40
N ILE A 170 13.69 -11.64 2.50
CA ILE A 170 14.80 -11.26 3.38
C ILE A 170 14.42 -11.45 4.84
N GLU A 171 13.20 -11.07 5.23
CA GLU A 171 12.64 -11.27 6.56
C GLU A 171 12.68 -12.74 6.96
N PHE A 172 12.09 -13.62 6.15
CA PHE A 172 12.13 -15.07 6.38
C PHE A 172 13.56 -15.60 6.51
N LEU A 173 14.47 -15.14 5.65
CA LEU A 173 15.87 -15.58 5.74
C LEU A 173 16.56 -15.12 7.03
N LEU A 174 16.18 -13.98 7.61
CA LEU A 174 16.77 -13.45 8.85
C LEU A 174 16.12 -14.03 10.11
N TRP A 175 14.80 -14.23 10.12
CA TRP A 175 14.06 -14.69 11.31
C TRP A 175 13.68 -16.17 11.26
N GLY A 176 13.53 -16.75 10.07
CA GLY A 176 12.98 -18.08 9.89
C GLY A 176 11.48 -18.12 10.11
N ARG A 177 10.95 -19.33 10.26
CA ARG A 177 9.55 -19.52 10.61
C ARG A 177 9.27 -18.98 11.99
N ASP A 178 8.19 -18.24 12.11
CA ASP A 178 7.68 -17.90 13.41
C ASP A 178 6.76 -19.01 13.93
N ARG A 179 7.23 -19.69 14.95
CA ARG A 179 6.49 -20.74 15.69
C ARG A 179 6.18 -20.32 17.12
N SER A 180 6.56 -19.09 17.46
CA SER A 180 6.35 -18.55 18.79
C SER A 180 4.92 -18.03 18.91
N ALA A 181 4.33 -18.21 20.08
CA ALA A 181 3.06 -17.58 20.36
C ALA A 181 3.20 -16.13 20.86
N SER A 182 4.42 -15.59 20.99
CA SER A 182 4.63 -14.32 21.67
C SER A 182 5.91 -13.58 21.28
N GLY A 183 6.51 -13.94 20.17
CA GLY A 183 7.74 -13.28 19.71
C GLY A 183 8.14 -13.79 18.33
N PRO A 184 9.01 -13.08 17.62
CA PRO A 184 9.39 -13.35 16.24
C PRO A 184 10.11 -14.67 16.06
N GLY A 185 10.30 -15.07 14.82
CA GLY A 185 11.09 -16.23 14.45
C GLY A 185 12.52 -16.16 15.04
N ASP A 186 13.04 -17.32 15.38
CA ASP A 186 14.27 -17.47 16.17
C ASP A 186 15.44 -18.09 15.41
N ARG A 187 15.51 -17.92 14.07
CA ARG A 187 16.60 -18.46 13.23
C ARG A 187 17.96 -18.20 13.85
N SER A 188 18.75 -19.26 13.96
CA SER A 188 20.10 -19.21 14.50
C SER A 188 21.09 -18.63 13.50
N PHE A 189 22.15 -17.94 13.96
CA PHE A 189 23.27 -17.58 13.09
C PHE A 189 24.02 -18.81 12.60
N HIS A 190 23.92 -19.97 13.30
CA HIS A 190 24.49 -21.24 12.87
C HIS A 190 23.89 -21.77 11.57
N ASP A 191 22.69 -21.29 11.19
CA ASP A 191 22.11 -21.57 9.88
C ASP A 191 22.94 -20.99 8.72
N TYR A 192 23.88 -20.09 9.03
CA TYR A 192 24.75 -19.42 8.07
C TYR A 192 26.23 -19.84 8.13
N ASP A 193 26.63 -20.68 9.10
CA ASP A 193 27.99 -21.20 9.22
C ASP A 193 28.09 -22.72 9.20
N THR A 194 27.40 -23.42 10.07
CA THR A 194 27.56 -24.85 10.31
C THR A 194 26.40 -25.73 9.90
N ALA A 195 25.20 -25.17 9.76
CA ALA A 195 24.01 -25.91 9.35
C ALA A 195 24.06 -26.34 7.87
N GLU A 196 23.26 -27.35 7.53
CA GLU A 196 23.06 -27.75 6.14
C GLU A 196 22.58 -26.57 5.30
N HIS A 197 23.04 -26.45 4.07
CA HIS A 197 22.76 -25.36 3.14
C HIS A 197 23.18 -23.95 3.59
N ALA A 198 23.98 -23.80 4.66
CA ALA A 198 24.43 -22.50 5.20
C ALA A 198 24.98 -21.57 4.10
N ARG A 199 25.85 -22.08 3.23
CA ARG A 199 26.43 -21.31 2.12
C ARG A 199 25.35 -20.83 1.14
N ARG A 200 24.38 -21.68 0.77
CA ARG A 200 23.33 -21.33 -0.17
C ARG A 200 22.37 -20.30 0.43
N ARG A 201 22.03 -20.48 1.71
CA ARG A 201 21.18 -19.51 2.43
C ARG A 201 21.84 -18.14 2.50
N GLY A 202 23.15 -18.09 2.75
CA GLY A 202 23.92 -16.84 2.70
C GLY A 202 24.00 -16.22 1.30
N GLN A 203 24.15 -17.02 0.25
CA GLN A 203 24.11 -16.54 -1.15
C GLN A 203 22.75 -15.97 -1.49
N TYR A 204 21.67 -16.65 -1.09
CA TYR A 204 20.31 -16.19 -1.34
C TYR A 204 20.05 -14.85 -0.63
N LEU A 205 20.36 -14.76 0.67
CA LEU A 205 20.14 -13.54 1.45
C LEU A 205 20.87 -12.32 0.83
N ARG A 206 22.12 -12.49 0.40
CA ARG A 206 22.87 -11.46 -0.32
C ARG A 206 22.23 -11.07 -1.65
N ALA A 207 21.82 -12.06 -2.44
CA ALA A 207 21.22 -11.81 -3.75
C ALA A 207 19.86 -11.09 -3.63
N ALA A 208 19.03 -11.47 -2.66
CA ALA A 208 17.75 -10.81 -2.39
C ALA A 208 17.96 -9.36 -1.92
N ALA A 209 18.92 -9.11 -1.02
CA ALA A 209 19.25 -7.77 -0.56
C ALA A 209 19.82 -6.89 -1.69
N GLY A 210 20.68 -7.45 -2.55
CA GLY A 210 21.18 -6.75 -3.73
C GLY A 210 20.07 -6.36 -4.72
N LEU A 211 19.16 -7.29 -4.99
CA LEU A 211 18.00 -7.03 -5.87
C LEU A 211 17.07 -5.96 -5.30
N LEU A 212 16.83 -5.95 -3.99
CA LEU A 212 16.06 -4.91 -3.32
C LEU A 212 16.69 -3.52 -3.55
N VAL A 213 18.01 -3.40 -3.40
CA VAL A 213 18.74 -2.16 -3.66
C VAL A 213 18.63 -1.74 -5.12
N GLU A 214 18.77 -2.66 -6.08
CA GLU A 214 18.63 -2.39 -7.52
C GLU A 214 17.23 -1.84 -7.85
N ASN A 215 16.17 -2.48 -7.34
CA ASN A 215 14.79 -2.06 -7.59
C ASN A 215 14.50 -0.68 -6.99
N LEU A 216 14.87 -0.43 -5.74
CA LEU A 216 14.67 0.88 -5.10
C LEU A 216 15.51 1.98 -5.76
N ALA A 217 16.70 1.66 -6.24
CA ALA A 217 17.53 2.62 -7.00
C ALA A 217 16.86 3.01 -8.33
N SER A 218 16.20 2.08 -9.00
CA SER A 218 15.45 2.38 -10.23
C SER A 218 14.28 3.32 -9.97
N VAL A 219 13.56 3.13 -8.87
CA VAL A 219 12.42 3.96 -8.47
C VAL A 219 12.89 5.37 -8.06
N GLU A 220 13.95 5.48 -7.26
CA GLU A 220 14.54 6.77 -6.88
C GLU A 220 15.02 7.54 -8.11
N ALA A 221 15.71 6.87 -9.03
CA ALA A 221 16.18 7.48 -10.27
C ALA A 221 15.02 7.99 -11.13
N ALA A 222 13.91 7.27 -11.22
CA ALA A 222 12.72 7.71 -11.96
C ALA A 222 12.12 8.99 -11.35
N TRP A 223 11.99 9.06 -10.01
CA TRP A 223 11.53 10.27 -9.31
C TRP A 223 12.52 11.42 -9.33
N LYS A 224 13.79 11.16 -9.56
CA LYS A 224 14.83 12.18 -9.74
C LYS A 224 14.87 12.74 -11.16
N GLY A 225 14.43 11.96 -12.14
CA GLY A 225 14.58 12.24 -13.57
C GLY A 225 13.28 12.28 -14.36
N GLU A 226 13.17 11.39 -15.34
CA GLU A 226 12.16 11.43 -16.40
C GLU A 226 10.73 11.29 -15.90
N TYR A 227 10.48 10.38 -14.96
CA TYR A 227 9.12 10.20 -14.45
C TYR A 227 8.62 11.45 -13.73
N ARG A 228 9.45 12.08 -12.89
CA ARG A 228 9.11 13.34 -12.23
C ARG A 228 8.74 14.41 -13.25
N ALA A 229 9.56 14.59 -14.28
CA ALA A 229 9.30 15.58 -15.33
C ALA A 229 7.98 15.28 -16.04
N ALA A 230 7.74 14.04 -16.42
CA ALA A 230 6.50 13.60 -17.06
C ALA A 230 5.27 13.74 -16.14
N PHE A 231 5.41 13.43 -14.83
CA PHE A 231 4.35 13.58 -13.84
C PHE A 231 3.93 15.04 -13.69
N LEU A 232 4.89 15.95 -13.57
CA LEU A 232 4.63 17.39 -13.40
C LEU A 232 4.16 18.07 -14.69
N ALA A 233 4.44 17.49 -15.86
CA ALA A 233 3.96 18.00 -17.16
C ALA A 233 2.53 17.53 -17.50
N ARG A 234 1.93 16.62 -16.72
CA ARG A 234 0.54 16.17 -16.92
C ARG A 234 -0.45 17.33 -16.73
N PRO A 235 -1.63 17.27 -17.35
CA PRO A 235 -2.75 18.11 -16.91
C PRO A 235 -2.94 18.00 -15.40
N VAL A 236 -3.06 19.14 -14.72
CA VAL A 236 -3.06 19.24 -13.26
C VAL A 236 -4.11 18.35 -12.60
N ASP A 237 -5.32 18.30 -13.17
CA ASP A 237 -6.42 17.47 -12.71
C ASP A 237 -6.09 15.96 -12.78
N GLN A 238 -5.38 15.53 -13.82
CA GLN A 238 -4.94 14.14 -13.97
C GLN A 238 -3.86 13.77 -12.93
N ALA A 239 -2.86 14.63 -12.75
CA ALA A 239 -1.81 14.38 -11.77
C ALA A 239 -2.35 14.39 -10.33
N LEU A 240 -3.29 15.29 -10.01
CA LEU A 240 -4.01 15.30 -8.73
C LEU A 240 -4.82 14.01 -8.52
N ALA A 241 -5.53 13.55 -9.56
CA ALA A 241 -6.29 12.31 -9.48
C ALA A 241 -5.39 11.11 -9.18
N LEU A 242 -4.19 11.02 -9.77
CA LEU A 242 -3.22 9.96 -9.48
C LEU A 242 -2.75 10.03 -8.01
N ALA A 243 -2.39 11.20 -7.52
CA ALA A 243 -1.94 11.36 -6.13
C ALA A 243 -3.04 10.97 -5.12
N VAL A 244 -4.27 11.48 -5.31
CA VAL A 244 -5.40 11.16 -4.43
C VAL A 244 -5.79 9.68 -4.54
N LYS A 245 -5.69 9.07 -5.74
CA LYS A 245 -5.91 7.64 -5.93
C LYS A 245 -4.93 6.80 -5.12
N GLY A 246 -3.63 7.12 -5.17
CA GLY A 246 -2.62 6.40 -4.39
C GLY A 246 -2.93 6.42 -2.90
N LEU A 247 -3.19 7.62 -2.36
CA LEU A 247 -3.56 7.79 -0.95
C LEU A 247 -4.82 7.02 -0.56
N GLY A 248 -5.87 7.11 -1.38
CA GLY A 248 -7.14 6.43 -1.11
C GLY A 248 -7.03 4.91 -1.22
N SER A 249 -6.28 4.39 -2.20
CA SER A 249 -6.05 2.95 -2.37
C SER A 249 -5.22 2.37 -1.23
N LEU A 250 -4.18 3.08 -0.78
CA LEU A 250 -3.44 2.66 0.41
C LEU A 250 -4.33 2.69 1.65
N SER A 251 -4.99 3.82 1.93
CA SER A 251 -5.75 4.01 3.18
C SER A 251 -6.92 3.03 3.30
N GLY A 252 -7.75 2.89 2.26
CA GLY A 252 -9.00 2.14 2.30
C GLY A 252 -8.88 0.69 1.81
N GLY A 253 -8.01 0.42 0.87
CA GLY A 253 -7.81 -0.92 0.30
C GLY A 253 -6.73 -1.69 1.04
N GLU A 254 -5.49 -1.32 0.82
CA GLU A 254 -4.34 -2.07 1.30
C GLU A 254 -4.20 -2.05 2.83
N LEU A 255 -4.05 -0.87 3.42
CA LEU A 255 -3.79 -0.75 4.86
C LEU A 255 -4.99 -1.18 5.70
N LEU A 256 -6.17 -0.63 5.41
CA LEU A 256 -7.39 -0.96 6.15
C LEU A 256 -7.87 -2.38 5.82
N GLY A 257 -7.98 -2.73 4.54
CA GLY A 257 -8.57 -3.98 4.08
C GLY A 257 -7.62 -5.16 4.28
N GLU A 258 -6.56 -5.20 3.49
CA GLU A 258 -5.70 -6.38 3.39
C GLU A 258 -4.82 -6.57 4.63
N ARG A 259 -4.16 -5.52 5.13
CA ARG A 259 -3.17 -5.67 6.20
C ARG A 259 -3.76 -5.69 7.61
N LEU A 260 -4.85 -4.94 7.84
CA LEU A 260 -5.40 -4.82 9.19
C LEU A 260 -6.65 -5.68 9.41
N THR A 261 -7.65 -5.56 8.51
CA THR A 261 -8.94 -6.22 8.71
C THR A 261 -8.82 -7.74 8.58
N VAL A 262 -8.07 -8.24 7.59
CA VAL A 262 -7.91 -9.70 7.38
C VAL A 262 -7.29 -10.36 8.60
N ALA A 263 -6.17 -9.85 9.12
CA ALA A 263 -5.54 -10.38 10.33
C ALA A 263 -6.47 -10.28 11.57
N TYR A 264 -7.18 -9.16 11.73
CA TYR A 264 -8.14 -8.95 12.82
C TYR A 264 -9.29 -9.96 12.78
N GLU A 265 -9.89 -10.22 11.61
CA GLU A 265 -11.03 -11.13 11.46
C GLU A 265 -10.62 -12.60 11.60
N THR A 266 -9.50 -12.97 11.03
CA THR A 266 -9.01 -14.36 11.03
C THR A 266 -8.34 -14.74 12.34
N ARG A 267 -7.80 -13.79 13.09
CA ARG A 267 -6.98 -14.01 14.30
C ARG A 267 -5.80 -14.93 14.01
N SER A 268 -5.27 -14.87 12.82
CA SER A 268 -4.17 -15.72 12.35
C SER A 268 -2.93 -14.90 12.12
N GLN A 269 -1.84 -15.29 12.76
CA GLN A 269 -0.51 -14.76 12.55
C GLN A 269 -0.07 -14.84 11.08
N GLU A 270 -0.46 -15.90 10.38
CA GLU A 270 -0.18 -16.10 8.95
C GLU A 270 -0.75 -14.99 8.04
N ASN A 271 -1.71 -14.23 8.54
CA ASN A 271 -2.31 -13.11 7.82
C ASN A 271 -1.72 -11.75 8.23
N GLU A 272 -0.60 -11.75 8.94
CA GLU A 272 0.14 -10.55 9.24
C GLU A 272 1.08 -10.16 8.10
N HIS A 273 1.25 -8.86 7.92
CA HIS A 273 2.09 -8.35 6.83
C HIS A 273 3.58 -8.70 7.02
N SER A 274 4.10 -8.60 8.24
CA SER A 274 5.49 -8.95 8.60
C SER A 274 5.49 -9.93 9.78
N CYS A 275 4.99 -11.15 9.51
CA CYS A 275 4.77 -12.18 10.53
C CYS A 275 6.07 -12.78 11.08
N PHE A 276 7.15 -12.90 10.26
CA PHE A 276 8.38 -13.53 10.72
C PHE A 276 9.14 -12.69 11.74
N SER A 277 9.00 -11.38 11.67
CA SER A 277 9.72 -10.42 12.51
C SER A 277 8.86 -9.77 13.61
N ASP A 278 7.55 -10.04 13.64
CA ASP A 278 6.56 -9.34 14.46
C ASP A 278 6.53 -7.82 14.21
N ASN A 279 6.89 -7.37 13.00
CA ASN A 279 7.02 -5.94 12.69
C ASN A 279 5.74 -5.32 12.13
N THR A 280 4.65 -6.06 12.00
CA THR A 280 3.39 -5.60 11.39
C THR A 280 2.88 -4.29 12.00
N HIS A 281 2.98 -4.11 13.32
CA HIS A 281 2.55 -2.87 13.99
C HIS A 281 3.31 -1.62 13.52
N GLU A 282 4.61 -1.74 13.22
CA GLU A 282 5.42 -0.66 12.66
C GLU A 282 5.09 -0.42 11.17
N ASP A 283 4.89 -1.48 10.40
CA ASP A 283 4.49 -1.37 8.99
C ASP A 283 3.20 -0.55 8.85
N LEU A 284 2.15 -0.94 9.59
CA LEU A 284 0.87 -0.23 9.61
C LEU A 284 1.03 1.25 10.01
N ARG A 285 1.86 1.51 11.02
CA ARG A 285 2.13 2.86 11.51
C ARG A 285 2.82 3.73 10.47
N PHE A 286 3.85 3.21 9.80
CA PHE A 286 4.59 3.98 8.81
C PHE A 286 3.83 4.17 7.50
N ASP A 287 2.92 3.27 7.13
CA ASP A 287 1.93 3.50 6.06
C ASP A 287 1.03 4.71 6.38
N ALA A 288 0.45 4.72 7.58
CA ALA A 288 -0.40 5.83 8.01
C ALA A 288 0.39 7.17 8.04
N ILE A 289 1.66 7.15 8.48
CA ILE A 289 2.56 8.31 8.43
C ILE A 289 2.82 8.74 6.97
N GLY A 290 2.99 7.80 6.04
CA GLY A 290 3.15 8.09 4.61
C GLY A 290 1.96 8.87 4.04
N ILE A 291 0.74 8.44 4.34
CA ILE A 291 -0.49 9.16 3.98
C ILE A 291 -0.50 10.56 4.60
N GLN A 292 -0.22 10.67 5.89
CA GLN A 292 -0.19 11.93 6.61
C GLN A 292 0.87 12.90 6.04
N ASN A 293 2.04 12.41 5.66
CA ASN A 293 3.10 13.22 5.07
C ASN A 293 2.65 13.95 3.81
N VAL A 294 1.95 13.27 2.91
CA VAL A 294 1.40 13.88 1.69
C VAL A 294 0.26 14.84 2.03
N CYS A 295 -0.63 14.46 2.94
CA CYS A 295 -1.74 15.32 3.34
C CYS A 295 -1.26 16.64 3.96
N LEU A 296 -0.16 16.61 4.70
CA LEU A 296 0.38 17.78 5.41
C LEU A 296 1.56 18.45 4.70
N GLY A 297 2.00 17.95 3.55
CA GLY A 297 3.13 18.51 2.79
C GLY A 297 4.47 18.44 3.54
N ARG A 298 4.72 17.35 4.30
CA ARG A 298 5.92 17.18 5.13
C ARG A 298 6.57 15.83 4.95
N TYR A 299 7.84 15.71 5.31
CA TYR A 299 8.56 14.44 5.39
C TYR A 299 9.63 14.50 6.48
N ALA A 300 9.74 13.46 7.30
CA ALA A 300 10.66 13.39 8.44
C ALA A 300 10.56 14.63 9.38
N GLY A 301 9.34 15.08 9.65
CA GLY A 301 9.07 16.25 10.48
C GLY A 301 9.34 17.61 9.84
N VAL A 302 9.88 17.64 8.61
CA VAL A 302 10.20 18.88 7.89
C VAL A 302 9.11 19.21 6.87
N VAL A 303 8.61 20.45 6.88
CA VAL A 303 7.69 20.97 5.86
C VAL A 303 8.44 21.05 4.52
N ARG A 304 7.86 20.43 3.49
CA ARG A 304 8.39 20.40 2.12
C ARG A 304 7.67 21.38 1.19
N GLY A 305 6.43 21.73 1.51
CA GLY A 305 5.62 22.67 0.73
C GLY A 305 4.13 22.48 0.99
N VAL A 306 3.32 22.80 -0.02
CA VAL A 306 1.85 22.71 0.03
C VAL A 306 1.41 21.26 0.16
N GLY A 307 0.73 20.88 1.26
CA GLY A 307 0.07 19.60 1.43
C GLY A 307 -1.31 19.56 0.78
N LEU A 308 -1.88 18.35 0.68
CA LEU A 308 -3.24 18.18 0.14
C LEU A 308 -4.28 18.95 0.96
N SER A 309 -4.16 18.96 2.28
CA SER A 309 -5.08 19.69 3.15
C SER A 309 -5.00 21.20 2.92
N GLU A 310 -3.79 21.75 2.75
CA GLU A 310 -3.61 23.16 2.46
C GLU A 310 -4.16 23.54 1.08
N LEU A 311 -3.97 22.68 0.07
CA LEU A 311 -4.57 22.85 -1.25
C LEU A 311 -6.09 22.92 -1.15
N VAL A 312 -6.71 21.99 -0.44
CA VAL A 312 -8.17 21.88 -0.23
C VAL A 312 -8.70 23.09 0.56
N ARG A 313 -7.94 23.59 1.53
CA ARG A 313 -8.32 24.70 2.41
C ARG A 313 -8.68 25.98 1.65
N GLY A 314 -8.03 26.23 0.52
CA GLY A 314 -8.30 27.40 -0.33
C GLY A 314 -9.74 27.42 -0.88
N SER A 315 -10.38 26.27 -1.02
CA SER A 315 -11.71 26.13 -1.60
C SER A 315 -12.74 25.53 -0.63
N SER A 316 -12.32 24.74 0.35
CA SER A 316 -13.15 24.10 1.37
C SER A 316 -12.42 23.99 2.71
N PRO A 317 -12.42 25.05 3.55
CA PRO A 317 -11.72 25.03 4.84
C PRO A 317 -12.19 23.91 5.78
N ALA A 318 -13.51 23.60 5.77
CA ALA A 318 -14.06 22.55 6.62
C ALA A 318 -13.54 21.16 6.22
N LEU A 319 -13.52 20.83 4.91
CA LEU A 319 -12.99 19.57 4.41
C LEU A 319 -11.47 19.44 4.66
N ALA A 320 -10.72 20.55 4.54
CA ALA A 320 -9.30 20.54 4.87
C ALA A 320 -9.06 20.20 6.34
N SER A 321 -9.84 20.79 7.25
CA SER A 321 -9.75 20.51 8.68
C SER A 321 -10.18 19.07 9.00
N GLU A 322 -11.22 18.56 8.36
CA GLU A 322 -11.64 17.16 8.47
C GLU A 322 -10.50 16.23 8.04
N LEU A 323 -9.90 16.45 6.87
CA LEU A 323 -8.80 15.63 6.35
C LEU A 323 -7.61 15.61 7.34
N GLU A 324 -7.18 16.77 7.86
CA GLU A 324 -6.09 16.85 8.83
C GLU A 324 -6.39 16.09 10.12
N GLN A 325 -7.61 16.23 10.64
CA GLN A 325 -8.04 15.52 11.85
C GLN A 325 -8.09 14.01 11.64
N GLN A 326 -8.65 13.55 10.52
CA GLN A 326 -8.81 12.12 10.28
C GLN A 326 -7.47 11.42 10.01
N VAL A 327 -6.56 12.03 9.24
CA VAL A 327 -5.23 11.42 9.03
C VAL A 327 -4.38 11.43 10.31
N ALA A 328 -4.53 12.43 11.18
CA ALA A 328 -3.86 12.44 12.47
C ALA A 328 -4.43 11.35 13.39
N ALA A 329 -5.77 11.26 13.49
CA ALA A 329 -6.44 10.24 14.27
C ALA A 329 -6.09 8.81 13.81
N ALA A 330 -5.93 8.59 12.50
CA ALA A 330 -5.50 7.31 11.95
C ALA A 330 -4.07 6.94 12.40
N VAL A 331 -3.12 7.87 12.32
CA VAL A 331 -1.74 7.65 12.80
C VAL A 331 -1.72 7.35 14.30
N ASP A 332 -2.47 8.10 15.09
CA ASP A 332 -2.54 7.92 16.56
C ASP A 332 -3.19 6.57 16.93
N ALA A 333 -4.29 6.21 16.25
CA ALA A 333 -5.00 4.97 16.53
C ALA A 333 -4.19 3.72 16.13
N VAL A 334 -3.52 3.75 14.95
CA VAL A 334 -2.63 2.67 14.52
C VAL A 334 -1.42 2.57 15.45
N GLY A 335 -0.83 3.71 15.85
CA GLY A 335 0.28 3.76 16.79
C GLY A 335 -0.08 3.29 18.21
N ALA A 336 -1.37 3.22 18.56
CA ALA A 336 -1.86 2.72 19.84
C ALA A 336 -2.13 1.20 19.86
N ILE A 337 -1.96 0.50 18.73
CA ILE A 337 -2.05 -0.96 18.70
C ILE A 337 -0.88 -1.54 19.49
N PRO A 338 -1.12 -2.40 20.50
CA PRO A 338 -0.04 -2.99 21.26
C PRO A 338 0.86 -3.89 20.39
N ALA A 339 2.14 -3.85 20.65
CA ALA A 339 3.10 -4.79 20.09
C ALA A 339 3.30 -5.99 21.04
N PRO A 340 3.55 -7.18 20.52
CA PRO A 340 3.56 -7.51 19.10
C PRO A 340 2.12 -7.65 18.55
N PHE A 341 1.96 -7.50 17.24
CA PHE A 341 0.65 -7.42 16.61
C PHE A 341 -0.11 -8.75 16.64
N ASP A 342 0.59 -9.88 16.52
CA ASP A 342 0.06 -11.24 16.66
C ASP A 342 -0.71 -11.43 17.98
N GLN A 343 -0.20 -10.85 19.07
CA GLN A 343 -0.88 -10.86 20.36
C GLN A 343 -2.09 -9.92 20.40
N ALA A 344 -2.02 -8.79 19.68
CA ALA A 344 -3.10 -7.82 19.65
C ALA A 344 -4.35 -8.32 18.91
N ILE A 345 -4.21 -9.23 17.94
CA ILE A 345 -5.34 -9.83 17.21
C ILE A 345 -6.06 -10.92 17.99
N LEU A 346 -5.46 -11.46 19.07
CA LEU A 346 -5.99 -12.59 19.84
C LEU A 346 -7.02 -12.17 20.91
N GLY A 347 -7.70 -13.18 21.45
CA GLY A 347 -8.67 -12.99 22.51
C GLY A 347 -10.09 -12.76 22.00
N ASP A 348 -10.99 -12.37 22.92
CA ASP A 348 -12.35 -11.97 22.57
C ASP A 348 -12.40 -10.50 22.12
N ASP A 349 -13.54 -10.02 21.63
CA ASP A 349 -13.68 -8.66 21.10
C ASP A 349 -13.54 -7.56 22.18
N ARG A 350 -13.46 -7.95 23.47
CA ARG A 350 -13.19 -7.04 24.60
C ARG A 350 -11.71 -6.99 24.96
N ALA A 351 -10.89 -7.86 24.38
CA ALA A 351 -9.45 -7.84 24.62
C ALA A 351 -8.86 -6.45 24.24
N PRO A 352 -7.97 -5.89 25.05
CA PRO A 352 -7.44 -4.53 24.81
C PRO A 352 -6.79 -4.35 23.44
N GLY A 353 -6.06 -5.36 22.96
CA GLY A 353 -5.44 -5.36 21.63
C GLY A 353 -6.49 -5.27 20.52
N ARG A 354 -7.50 -6.14 20.56
CA ARG A 354 -8.59 -6.15 19.58
C ARG A 354 -9.36 -4.83 19.56
N GLN A 355 -9.64 -4.25 20.74
CA GLN A 355 -10.28 -2.95 20.83
C GLN A 355 -9.40 -1.82 20.25
N ALA A 356 -8.07 -1.91 20.41
CA ALA A 356 -7.16 -0.95 19.79
C ALA A 356 -7.18 -1.09 18.26
N ILE A 357 -7.17 -2.31 17.74
CA ILE A 357 -7.27 -2.58 16.30
C ILE A 357 -8.61 -2.09 15.74
N GLU A 358 -9.72 -2.34 16.42
CA GLU A 358 -11.03 -1.86 15.98
C GLU A 358 -11.08 -0.32 15.90
N ARG A 359 -10.50 0.38 16.88
CA ARG A 359 -10.36 1.85 16.81
C ARG A 359 -9.51 2.29 15.61
N ALA A 360 -8.42 1.58 15.32
CA ALA A 360 -7.57 1.86 14.16
C ALA A 360 -8.32 1.63 12.83
N ILE A 361 -9.09 0.55 12.72
CA ILE A 361 -9.97 0.26 11.57
C ILE A 361 -10.96 1.42 11.36
N GLN A 362 -11.61 1.88 12.43
CA GLN A 362 -12.56 3.00 12.34
C GLN A 362 -11.88 4.31 11.92
N ALA A 363 -10.72 4.62 12.49
CA ALA A 363 -9.97 5.83 12.17
C ALA A 363 -9.44 5.83 10.72
N LEU A 364 -8.91 4.70 10.26
CA LEU A 364 -8.48 4.54 8.86
C LEU A 364 -9.64 4.66 7.87
N ARG A 365 -10.80 4.11 8.20
CA ARG A 365 -12.02 4.28 7.39
C ARG A 365 -12.42 5.74 7.28
N GLN A 366 -12.39 6.48 8.37
CA GLN A 366 -12.70 7.92 8.37
C GLN A 366 -11.67 8.72 7.55
N ALA A 367 -10.40 8.37 7.61
CA ALA A 367 -9.36 8.98 6.78
C ALA A 367 -9.57 8.68 5.28
N ALA A 368 -9.90 7.44 4.94
CA ALA A 368 -10.24 7.05 3.56
C ALA A 368 -11.48 7.78 3.05
N ASP A 369 -12.52 7.93 3.88
CA ASP A 369 -13.74 8.67 3.56
C ASP A 369 -13.44 10.15 3.33
N ALA A 370 -12.56 10.77 4.13
CA ALA A 370 -12.14 12.15 3.92
C ALA A 370 -11.39 12.34 2.59
N LEU A 371 -10.51 11.40 2.22
CA LEU A 371 -9.85 11.40 0.91
C LEU A 371 -10.85 11.21 -0.24
N ALA A 372 -11.83 10.33 -0.10
CA ALA A 372 -12.91 10.14 -1.07
C ALA A 372 -13.78 11.40 -1.22
N LYS A 373 -14.04 12.13 -0.13
CA LYS A 373 -14.73 13.43 -0.16
C LYS A 373 -13.90 14.48 -0.92
N VAL A 374 -12.56 14.50 -0.76
CA VAL A 374 -11.69 15.37 -1.56
C VAL A 374 -11.85 15.04 -3.04
N ALA A 375 -11.76 13.76 -3.42
CA ALA A 375 -11.90 13.35 -4.82
C ALA A 375 -13.26 13.75 -5.40
N SER A 376 -14.36 13.50 -4.68
CA SER A 376 -15.72 13.81 -5.14
C SER A 376 -15.98 15.32 -5.19
N THR A 377 -15.55 16.07 -4.18
CA THR A 377 -15.76 17.53 -4.08
C THR A 377 -15.11 18.27 -5.25
N PHE A 378 -13.93 17.85 -5.66
CA PHE A 378 -13.17 18.47 -6.75
C PHE A 378 -13.30 17.71 -8.08
N ASN A 379 -14.22 16.75 -8.16
CA ASN A 379 -14.52 15.97 -9.37
C ASN A 379 -13.27 15.35 -10.00
N LEU A 380 -12.37 14.82 -9.15
CA LEU A 380 -11.19 14.12 -9.59
C LEU A 380 -11.59 12.75 -10.16
N ARG A 381 -11.32 12.51 -11.44
CA ARG A 381 -11.65 11.25 -12.12
C ARG A 381 -10.63 10.19 -11.72
N LEU A 382 -10.90 9.47 -10.64
CA LEU A 382 -10.11 8.33 -10.21
C LEU A 382 -10.33 7.18 -11.21
N GLN A 383 -9.33 6.88 -12.04
CA GLN A 383 -9.41 5.70 -12.90
C GLN A 383 -9.40 4.43 -12.03
N PRO A 384 -10.14 3.36 -12.41
CA PRO A 384 -10.03 2.07 -11.73
C PRO A 384 -8.55 1.65 -11.64
N ALA A 385 -8.20 0.90 -10.61
CA ALA A 385 -6.92 0.22 -10.59
C ALA A 385 -6.81 -0.58 -11.90
N ALA A 386 -5.70 -0.47 -12.61
CA ALA A 386 -5.44 -1.39 -13.70
C ALA A 386 -5.56 -2.79 -13.09
N ASN A 387 -6.50 -3.61 -13.62
CA ASN A 387 -6.60 -4.99 -13.18
C ASN A 387 -5.19 -5.58 -13.22
N ARG A 388 -4.72 -6.09 -12.09
CA ARG A 388 -3.58 -7.00 -12.12
C ARG A 388 -4.00 -8.10 -13.08
N ALA A 389 -3.35 -8.17 -14.24
CA ALA A 389 -3.53 -9.34 -15.11
C ALA A 389 -3.09 -10.57 -14.30
N PRO A 390 -3.84 -11.67 -14.37
CA PRO A 390 -3.50 -12.90 -13.68
C PRO A 390 -2.15 -13.43 -14.11
#